data_77147f8c94c0ebc7092856e9aa24b175
#
_entry.id   77147f8c94c0ebc7092856e9aa24b175
#
_cell.length_a   1.000
_cell.length_b   1.000
_cell.length_c   1.000
_cell.angle_alpha   90.00
_cell.angle_beta   90.00
_cell.angle_gamma   90.00
#
_symmetry.space_group_name_H-M   'P 1'
#
loop_
_entity.id
_entity.type
_entity.pdbx_description
1 polymer ?
#
loop_
_entity_poly.entity_id
_entity_poly.type
_entity_poly.pdbx_seq_one_letter_code
_entity_poly.pdbx_strand_id
1 'polypeptide(L)'
;MAAITAALVKELRERTGEGMMDCKKALTKAGGDIEKAIDDMRASGAIKAAKKAGNVAAEGAIALKEDGKTAVLLEVNSQTDFLALQDDFKAFVASSVEKAFADKLTDVAPLIEAQEADRLVLVLSLIHI
;
A
#
# COMPACT_ATOMS: atom_id res chain seq x y z
N MET A 1 30.69 -13.24 1.39
CA MET A 1 29.28 -13.07 1.75
C MET A 1 29.19 -12.16 2.96
N ALA A 2 28.42 -11.10 2.86
CA ALA A 2 28.12 -10.29 4.03
C ALA A 2 27.26 -11.07 4.99
N ALA A 3 27.63 -11.10 6.26
CA ALA A 3 26.84 -11.76 7.30
C ALA A 3 25.51 -11.01 7.48
N ILE A 4 24.42 -11.74 7.42
CA ILE A 4 23.09 -11.17 7.67
C ILE A 4 22.89 -11.04 9.16
N THR A 5 23.04 -9.81 9.65
CA THR A 5 22.88 -9.50 11.07
C THR A 5 21.44 -9.21 11.44
N ALA A 6 21.10 -9.38 12.70
CA ALA A 6 19.78 -9.00 13.22
C ALA A 6 19.49 -7.49 13.01
N ALA A 7 20.53 -6.67 13.03
CA ALA A 7 20.42 -5.23 12.75
C ALA A 7 19.96 -4.94 11.32
N LEU A 8 20.53 -5.63 10.32
CA LEU A 8 20.12 -5.50 8.91
C LEU A 8 18.67 -5.94 8.70
N VAL A 9 18.27 -7.03 9.34
CA VAL A 9 16.88 -7.51 9.25
C VAL A 9 15.92 -6.51 9.88
N LYS A 10 16.29 -5.94 11.02
CA LYS A 10 15.49 -4.90 11.69
C LYS A 10 15.35 -3.65 10.83
N GLU A 11 16.45 -3.16 10.27
CA GLU A 11 16.47 -1.99 9.38
C GLU A 11 15.58 -2.21 8.14
N LEU A 12 15.71 -3.36 7.48
CA LEU A 12 14.86 -3.69 6.34
C LEU A 12 13.39 -3.74 6.72
N ARG A 13 13.07 -4.31 7.87
CA ARG A 13 11.70 -4.37 8.38
C ARG A 13 11.13 -2.99 8.68
N GLU A 14 11.91 -2.10 9.28
CA GLU A 14 11.50 -0.71 9.56
C GLU A 14 11.22 0.06 8.26
N ARG A 15 12.00 -0.19 7.21
CA ARG A 15 11.83 0.47 5.90
C ARG A 15 10.70 -0.10 5.05
N THR A 16 10.40 -1.38 5.16
CA THR A 16 9.42 -2.05 4.29
C THR A 16 8.10 -2.38 4.98
N GLY A 17 8.07 -2.50 6.30
CA GLY A 17 6.91 -2.96 7.06
C GLY A 17 6.60 -4.44 6.90
N GLU A 18 7.45 -5.21 6.21
CA GLU A 18 7.25 -6.64 5.96
C GLU A 18 7.63 -7.52 7.15
N GLY A 19 7.22 -8.79 7.11
CA GLY A 19 7.51 -9.75 8.16
C GLY A 19 9.02 -10.04 8.30
N MET A 20 9.46 -10.34 9.53
CA MET A 20 10.88 -10.60 9.85
C MET A 20 11.49 -11.71 8.99
N MET A 21 10.75 -12.79 8.75
CA MET A 21 11.21 -13.91 7.95
C MET A 21 11.36 -13.56 6.47
N ASP A 22 10.46 -12.75 5.94
CA ASP A 22 10.53 -12.30 4.56
C ASP A 22 11.70 -11.34 4.35
N CYS A 23 11.92 -10.42 5.30
CA CYS A 23 13.10 -9.56 5.31
C CYS A 23 14.42 -10.36 5.36
N LYS A 24 14.48 -11.39 6.22
CA LYS A 24 15.66 -12.26 6.30
C LYS A 24 15.92 -13.00 4.98
N LYS A 25 14.88 -13.57 4.37
CA LYS A 25 14.98 -14.24 3.07
C LYS A 25 15.45 -13.29 1.96
N ALA A 26 14.87 -12.08 1.92
CA ALA A 26 15.23 -11.06 0.93
C ALA A 26 16.70 -10.65 1.07
N LEU A 27 17.17 -10.40 2.29
CA LEU A 27 18.58 -10.07 2.56
C LEU A 27 19.51 -11.22 2.21
N THR A 28 19.14 -12.46 2.50
CA THR A 28 19.92 -13.64 2.12
C THR A 28 20.09 -13.71 0.62
N LYS A 29 19.01 -13.52 -0.14
CA LYS A 29 19.02 -13.52 -1.60
C LYS A 29 19.82 -12.36 -2.19
N ALA A 30 19.75 -11.19 -1.55
CA ALA A 30 20.47 -9.98 -1.96
C ALA A 30 21.95 -9.95 -1.50
N GLY A 31 22.41 -10.97 -0.78
CA GLY A 31 23.78 -11.01 -0.27
C GLY A 31 24.08 -9.95 0.82
N GLY A 32 23.06 -9.51 1.55
CA GLY A 32 23.16 -8.49 2.60
C GLY A 32 22.97 -7.05 2.11
N ASP A 33 22.73 -6.85 0.82
CA ASP A 33 22.45 -5.53 0.24
C ASP A 33 20.99 -5.14 0.49
N ILE A 34 20.76 -4.08 1.30
CA ILE A 34 19.44 -3.61 1.69
C ILE A 34 18.66 -3.05 0.50
N GLU A 35 19.29 -2.25 -0.35
CA GLU A 35 18.60 -1.62 -1.48
C GLU A 35 18.13 -2.67 -2.48
N LYS A 36 19.00 -3.61 -2.80
CA LYS A 36 18.65 -4.75 -3.64
C LYS A 36 17.54 -5.61 -3.02
N ALA A 37 17.58 -5.83 -1.72
CA ALA A 37 16.53 -6.54 -1.01
C ALA A 37 15.17 -5.82 -1.11
N ILE A 38 15.15 -4.49 -0.99
CA ILE A 38 13.94 -3.68 -1.15
C ILE A 38 13.39 -3.80 -2.57
N ASP A 39 14.22 -3.67 -3.59
CA ASP A 39 13.81 -3.79 -4.98
C ASP A 39 13.25 -5.19 -5.30
N ASP A 40 13.91 -6.24 -4.83
CA ASP A 40 13.44 -7.62 -4.98
C ASP A 40 12.09 -7.84 -4.26
N MET A 41 11.89 -7.24 -3.09
CA MET A 41 10.64 -7.32 -2.34
C MET A 41 9.52 -6.55 -3.05
N ARG A 42 9.79 -5.38 -3.59
CA ARG A 42 8.84 -4.60 -4.41
C ARG A 42 8.40 -5.37 -5.63
N ALA A 43 9.33 -5.92 -6.38
CA ALA A 43 9.05 -6.75 -7.55
C ALA A 43 8.20 -7.99 -7.17
N SER A 44 8.53 -8.65 -6.08
CA SER A 44 7.77 -9.79 -5.56
C SER A 44 6.36 -9.39 -5.13
N GLY A 45 6.21 -8.22 -4.50
CA GLY A 45 4.93 -7.65 -4.10
C GLY A 45 4.03 -7.36 -5.30
N ALA A 46 4.59 -6.77 -6.35
CA ALA A 46 3.88 -6.52 -7.60
C ALA A 46 3.37 -7.81 -8.28
N ILE A 47 4.18 -8.87 -8.25
CA ILE A 47 3.77 -10.19 -8.77
C ILE A 47 2.64 -10.79 -7.93
N LYS A 48 2.73 -10.72 -6.62
CA LYS A 48 1.66 -11.18 -5.71
C LYS A 48 0.37 -10.39 -5.93
N ALA A 49 0.49 -9.08 -6.09
CA ALA A 49 -0.61 -8.19 -6.40
C ALA A 49 -1.30 -8.56 -7.71
N ALA A 50 -0.55 -8.76 -8.78
CA ALA A 50 -1.07 -9.17 -10.07
C ALA A 50 -1.83 -10.51 -10.02
N LYS A 51 -1.33 -11.47 -9.24
CA LYS A 51 -2.02 -12.75 -9.03
C LYS A 51 -3.37 -12.62 -8.32
N LYS A 52 -3.53 -11.59 -7.49
CA LYS A 52 -4.76 -11.32 -6.73
C LYS A 52 -5.70 -10.34 -7.43
N ALA A 53 -5.32 -9.77 -8.55
CA ALA A 53 -6.10 -8.76 -9.25
C ALA A 53 -7.52 -9.24 -9.67
N GLY A 54 -7.69 -10.55 -9.85
CA GLY A 54 -9.00 -11.16 -10.14
C GLY A 54 -9.84 -11.50 -8.92
N ASN A 55 -9.33 -11.30 -7.71
CA ASN A 55 -10.10 -11.59 -6.50
C ASN A 55 -11.17 -10.52 -6.26
N VAL A 56 -12.32 -10.98 -5.76
CA VAL A 56 -13.40 -10.05 -5.41
C VAL A 56 -13.02 -9.27 -4.16
N ALA A 57 -13.08 -7.95 -4.24
CA ALA A 57 -12.89 -7.03 -3.13
C ALA A 57 -14.22 -6.29 -2.87
N ALA A 58 -15.10 -6.93 -2.10
CA ALA A 58 -16.46 -6.43 -1.82
C ALA A 58 -16.56 -5.69 -0.48
N GLU A 59 -15.57 -5.84 0.37
CA GLU A 59 -15.45 -5.14 1.64
C GLU A 59 -14.63 -3.85 1.47
N GLY A 60 -14.51 -3.04 2.51
CA GLY A 60 -13.69 -1.84 2.45
C GLY A 60 -14.28 -0.67 3.23
N ALA A 61 -13.91 0.53 2.84
CA ALA A 61 -14.38 1.75 3.48
C ALA A 61 -14.64 2.85 2.45
N ILE A 62 -15.57 3.73 2.79
CA ILE A 62 -15.87 4.95 2.04
C ILE A 62 -15.45 6.14 2.88
N ALA A 63 -14.74 7.08 2.28
CA ALA A 63 -14.34 8.33 2.93
C ALA A 63 -14.85 9.53 2.13
N LEU A 64 -15.26 10.55 2.86
CA LEU A 64 -15.76 11.81 2.31
C LEU A 64 -14.89 12.96 2.83
N LYS A 65 -14.52 13.85 1.95
CA LYS A 65 -13.91 15.14 2.28
C LYS A 65 -14.64 16.23 1.51
N GLU A 66 -15.03 17.29 2.22
CA GLU A 66 -15.74 18.41 1.60
C GLU A 66 -15.39 19.75 2.26
N ASP A 67 -15.57 20.86 1.55
CA ASP A 67 -15.33 22.22 2.05
C ASP A 67 -16.53 23.17 1.81
N GLY A 68 -17.70 22.62 1.49
CA GLY A 68 -18.89 23.40 1.15
C GLY A 68 -19.00 23.84 -0.31
N LYS A 69 -17.93 23.68 -1.10
CA LYS A 69 -17.91 23.99 -2.54
C LYS A 69 -17.54 22.78 -3.38
N THR A 70 -16.64 21.97 -2.88
CA THR A 70 -16.14 20.76 -3.52
C THR A 70 -16.23 19.60 -2.55
N ALA A 71 -16.63 18.45 -3.04
CA ALA A 71 -16.64 17.21 -2.27
C ALA A 71 -15.96 16.10 -3.04
N VAL A 72 -15.21 15.26 -2.33
CA VAL A 72 -14.62 14.02 -2.85
C VAL A 72 -15.13 12.86 -2.04
N LEU A 73 -15.71 11.87 -2.70
CA LEU A 73 -16.11 10.60 -2.13
C LEU A 73 -15.18 9.53 -2.69
N LEU A 74 -14.48 8.87 -1.80
CA LEU A 74 -13.51 7.82 -2.14
C LEU A 74 -13.96 6.49 -1.55
N GLU A 75 -14.05 5.48 -2.41
CA GLU A 75 -14.25 4.10 -2.00
C GLU A 75 -12.95 3.32 -2.15
N VAL A 76 -12.52 2.66 -1.08
CA VAL A 76 -11.34 1.80 -1.05
C VAL A 76 -11.79 0.40 -0.65
N ASN A 77 -11.68 -0.54 -1.56
CA ASN A 77 -12.13 -1.90 -1.37
C ASN A 77 -11.02 -2.82 -0.84
N SER A 78 -11.42 -3.81 -0.07
CA SER A 78 -10.58 -4.87 0.44
C SER A 78 -11.21 -6.25 0.22
N GLN A 79 -10.40 -7.30 0.27
CA GLN A 79 -10.90 -8.67 0.12
C GLN A 79 -11.64 -9.16 1.36
N THR A 80 -11.31 -8.64 2.54
CA THR A 80 -11.89 -9.07 3.81
C THR A 80 -12.30 -7.88 4.68
N ASP A 81 -13.32 -8.07 5.49
CA ASP A 81 -13.75 -7.14 6.52
C ASP A 81 -12.67 -6.93 7.61
N PHE A 82 -11.91 -7.98 7.92
CA PHE A 82 -10.79 -7.88 8.86
C PHE A 82 -9.76 -6.84 8.45
N LEU A 83 -9.41 -6.80 7.16
CA LEU A 83 -8.49 -5.78 6.65
C LEU A 83 -9.11 -4.38 6.73
N ALA A 84 -10.39 -4.24 6.41
CA ALA A 84 -11.10 -2.96 6.46
C ALA A 84 -11.19 -2.37 7.87
N LEU A 85 -11.14 -3.21 8.90
CA LEU A 85 -11.18 -2.79 10.31
C LEU A 85 -9.81 -2.44 10.89
N GLN A 86 -8.72 -2.73 10.20
CA GLN A 86 -7.38 -2.43 10.70
C GLN A 86 -7.04 -0.94 10.64
N ASP A 87 -6.32 -0.47 11.65
CA ASP A 87 -5.93 0.94 11.77
C ASP A 87 -5.06 1.40 10.60
N ASP A 88 -4.16 0.56 10.10
CA ASP A 88 -3.32 0.86 8.93
C ASP A 88 -4.16 1.06 7.66
N PHE A 89 -5.20 0.25 7.46
CA PHE A 89 -6.13 0.40 6.36
C PHE A 89 -6.92 1.71 6.47
N LYS A 90 -7.45 2.00 7.65
CA LYS A 90 -8.19 3.24 7.93
C LYS A 90 -7.33 4.48 7.72
N ALA A 91 -6.08 4.45 8.19
CA ALA A 91 -5.11 5.52 7.98
C ALA A 91 -4.79 5.71 6.49
N PHE A 92 -4.65 4.64 5.74
CA PHE A 92 -4.46 4.70 4.29
C PHE A 92 -5.66 5.34 3.58
N VAL A 93 -6.88 4.96 3.92
CA VAL A 93 -8.11 5.54 3.35
C VAL A 93 -8.20 7.03 3.67
N ALA A 94 -7.93 7.42 4.92
CA ALA A 94 -7.94 8.82 5.34
C ALA A 94 -6.90 9.65 4.59
N SER A 95 -5.67 9.17 4.47
CA SER A 95 -4.61 9.88 3.73
C SER A 95 -4.91 9.96 2.23
N SER A 96 -5.54 8.95 1.67
CA SER A 96 -5.91 8.91 0.25
C SER A 96 -7.00 9.92 -0.09
N VAL A 97 -8.05 10.05 0.73
CA VAL A 97 -9.10 11.06 0.51
C VAL A 97 -8.57 12.48 0.71
N GLU A 98 -7.69 12.70 1.68
CA GLU A 98 -7.02 13.99 1.86
C GLU A 98 -6.18 14.38 0.64
N LYS A 99 -5.42 13.45 0.10
CA LYS A 99 -4.61 13.65 -1.11
C LYS A 99 -5.48 13.96 -2.32
N ALA A 100 -6.53 13.18 -2.54
CA ALA A 100 -7.46 13.38 -3.64
C ALA A 100 -8.13 14.76 -3.58
N PHE A 101 -8.52 15.19 -2.38
CA PHE A 101 -9.12 16.50 -2.16
C PHE A 101 -8.11 17.64 -2.37
N ALA A 102 -6.92 17.54 -1.78
CA ALA A 102 -5.88 18.58 -1.86
C ALA A 102 -5.41 18.83 -3.31
N ASP A 103 -5.25 17.77 -4.09
CA ASP A 103 -4.79 17.82 -5.47
C ASP A 103 -5.95 17.97 -6.47
N LYS A 104 -7.19 18.05 -6.00
CA LYS A 104 -8.43 18.14 -6.82
C LYS A 104 -8.52 17.05 -7.87
N LEU A 105 -8.16 15.82 -7.48
CA LEU A 105 -8.16 14.68 -8.38
C LEU A 105 -9.59 14.24 -8.69
N THR A 106 -9.84 13.98 -9.97
CA THR A 106 -11.15 13.55 -10.49
C THR A 106 -11.14 12.13 -11.02
N ASP A 107 -9.97 11.46 -10.95
CA ASP A 107 -9.77 10.11 -11.44
C ASP A 107 -8.88 9.31 -10.49
N VAL A 108 -8.99 8.00 -10.56
CA VAL A 108 -8.25 7.05 -9.72
C VAL A 108 -6.78 6.94 -10.12
N ALA A 109 -6.46 6.94 -11.43
CA ALA A 109 -5.11 6.74 -11.92
C ALA A 109 -4.09 7.76 -11.36
N PRO A 110 -4.34 9.08 -11.36
CA PRO A 110 -3.44 10.04 -10.73
C PRO A 110 -3.27 9.83 -9.22
N LEU A 111 -4.31 9.36 -8.54
CA LEU A 111 -4.24 9.05 -7.11
C LEU A 111 -3.32 7.86 -6.83
N ILE A 112 -3.39 6.82 -7.64
CA ILE A 112 -2.51 5.65 -7.53
C ILE A 112 -1.05 6.03 -7.75
N GLU A 113 -0.77 6.87 -8.74
CA GLU A 113 0.59 7.38 -9.03
C GLU A 113 1.14 8.26 -7.90
N ALA A 114 0.28 9.07 -7.29
CA ALA A 114 0.66 9.96 -6.20
C ALA A 114 0.87 9.25 -4.86
N GLN A 115 0.25 8.11 -4.67
CA GLN A 115 0.48 7.22 -3.55
C GLN A 115 1.64 6.31 -3.94
N GLU A 116 2.76 6.40 -3.25
CA GLU A 116 3.82 5.39 -3.42
C GLU A 116 3.21 4.02 -3.19
N ALA A 117 3.02 3.28 -4.28
CA ALA A 117 2.16 2.10 -4.37
C ALA A 117 2.71 0.87 -3.62
N ASP A 118 3.49 1.05 -2.56
CA ASP A 118 4.23 -0.03 -1.92
C ASP A 118 3.39 -0.95 -1.05
N ARG A 119 2.12 -0.66 -0.78
CA ARG A 119 1.52 -1.32 0.40
C ARG A 119 0.27 -2.15 0.19
N LEU A 120 -0.54 -1.96 -0.83
CA LEU A 120 -1.80 -2.72 -0.93
C LEU A 120 -2.33 -2.77 -2.36
N VAL A 121 -2.78 -3.96 -2.78
CA VAL A 121 -3.63 -4.08 -3.96
C VAL A 121 -5.01 -3.58 -3.57
N LEU A 122 -5.25 -2.34 -3.88
CA LEU A 122 -6.53 -1.70 -3.62
C LEU A 122 -7.20 -1.40 -4.96
N VAL A 123 -8.44 -1.77 -5.06
CA VAL A 123 -9.31 -1.24 -6.11
C VAL A 123 -9.85 0.08 -5.57
N LEU A 124 -9.41 1.18 -6.18
CA LEU A 124 -9.89 2.51 -5.84
C LEU A 124 -11.02 2.90 -6.78
N SER A 125 -12.12 3.35 -6.23
CA SER A 125 -13.20 3.99 -6.97
C SER A 125 -13.39 5.40 -6.44
N LEU A 126 -13.17 6.38 -7.29
CA LEU A 126 -13.33 7.79 -6.95
C LEU A 126 -14.64 8.30 -7.55
N ILE A 127 -15.51 8.79 -6.70
CA ILE A 127 -16.72 9.48 -7.11
C ILE A 127 -16.56 10.96 -6.78
N HIS A 128 -16.56 11.78 -7.81
CA HIS A 128 -16.48 13.22 -7.69
C HIS A 128 -17.89 13.83 -7.84
N ILE A 129 -18.29 14.57 -6.84
CA ILE A 129 -19.59 15.26 -6.81
C ILE A 129 -19.38 16.76 -7.00
#